data_c62f29235f90afba1a622ffd244c68fd
#
_entry.id   c62f29235f90afba1a622ffd244c68fd
#
_cell.length_a   1.000
_cell.length_b   1.000
_cell.length_c   1.000
_cell.angle_alpha   90.00
_cell.angle_beta   90.00
_cell.angle_gamma   90.00
#
_symmetry.space_group_name_H-M   'P 1'
#
loop_
_entity.id
_entity.type
_entity.pdbx_description
1 polymer ?
#
loop_
_entity_poly.entity_id
_entity_poly.type
_entity_poly.pdbx_seq_one_letter_code
_entity_poly.pdbx_strand_id
1 'polypeptide(L)'
;MKRFLLIIAVLCLSFSAVAQKNIEWTDAQKLNHVGKMCKTSNPYNRVEVNDYPELNKTEANLLKTCAGQAIMFETDAKEIWVKASYGYRGHNRAMPATAGCGFNLFIEHEGEWKWAASVVNADGHDKEGNSKIEKPLRVIRNMDGTTHRCILYLPLFAELTKLEIGVPEQAKLKSMKNPFRHNIAIFGSSFTHGSGATCAGMTYPAFLQRLTGLNLNSFGMSGNSKLQRVMGEILGGTKADAYICDAFSNPSIAQIGERIRPFLNEIRKRNPKAPIIFLRTIYRDGRLFDTAAEKKEQDRMEYVDKLMKEICAEYSDVYFIDTPNQTGTDMLTSADGVHPCSWGYKRWADTIQPSIVEILAKYNIK
;
A
#
# COMPACT_ATOMS: atom_id res chain seq x y z
N MET A 1 54.20 -57.63 -35.11
CA MET A 1 53.32 -57.78 -33.89
C MET A 1 53.15 -56.39 -33.26
N LYS A 2 52.07 -55.74 -33.54
CA LYS A 2 51.77 -54.40 -33.01
C LYS A 2 50.82 -54.57 -31.82
N ARG A 3 51.24 -54.18 -30.62
CA ARG A 3 50.40 -54.19 -29.41
C ARG A 3 49.55 -52.88 -29.42
N PHE A 4 48.25 -53.04 -29.45
CA PHE A 4 47.31 -51.97 -29.24
C PHE A 4 47.14 -51.77 -27.73
N LEU A 5 47.50 -50.60 -27.20
CA LEU A 5 47.13 -50.15 -25.85
C LEU A 5 45.75 -49.49 -25.94
N LEU A 6 44.78 -50.11 -25.28
CA LEU A 6 43.43 -49.53 -25.12
C LEU A 6 43.43 -48.62 -23.88
N ILE A 7 43.41 -47.32 -24.05
CA ILE A 7 43.25 -46.37 -22.98
C ILE A 7 41.73 -46.19 -22.77
N ILE A 8 41.21 -46.72 -21.66
CA ILE A 8 39.85 -46.48 -21.18
C ILE A 8 39.86 -45.16 -20.43
N ALA A 9 39.39 -44.08 -21.05
CA ALA A 9 39.09 -42.83 -20.36
C ALA A 9 37.77 -42.95 -19.61
N VAL A 10 37.86 -43.11 -18.27
CA VAL A 10 36.69 -43.02 -17.40
C VAL A 10 36.31 -41.52 -17.26
N LEU A 11 35.34 -41.09 -18.03
CA LEU A 11 34.68 -39.78 -17.83
C LEU A 11 33.85 -39.87 -16.52
N CYS A 12 34.40 -39.35 -15.44
CA CYS A 12 33.61 -39.03 -14.25
C CYS A 12 32.66 -37.86 -14.56
N LEU A 13 31.50 -38.17 -15.07
CA LEU A 13 30.37 -37.23 -15.10
C LEU A 13 29.93 -37.01 -13.64
N SER A 14 30.49 -36.00 -12.99
CA SER A 14 29.95 -35.47 -11.77
C SER A 14 28.59 -34.82 -12.09
N PHE A 15 27.53 -35.62 -12.03
CA PHE A 15 26.19 -35.11 -11.91
C PHE A 15 26.14 -34.38 -10.58
N SER A 16 26.35 -33.07 -10.59
CA SER A 16 25.89 -32.21 -9.49
C SER A 16 24.38 -32.33 -9.51
N ALA A 17 23.85 -33.28 -8.75
CA ALA A 17 22.44 -33.29 -8.40
C ALA A 17 22.20 -31.95 -7.70
N VAL A 18 21.61 -31.01 -8.39
CA VAL A 18 21.03 -29.84 -7.75
C VAL A 18 19.93 -30.38 -6.86
N ALA A 19 20.29 -30.64 -5.60
CA ALA A 19 19.32 -31.07 -4.59
C ALA A 19 18.18 -30.05 -4.65
N GLN A 20 17.00 -30.54 -5.00
CA GLN A 20 15.79 -29.72 -4.98
C GLN A 20 15.66 -29.23 -3.53
N LYS A 21 15.95 -27.96 -3.30
CA LYS A 21 15.88 -27.36 -1.97
C LYS A 21 14.47 -27.50 -1.46
N ASN A 22 14.29 -28.20 -0.37
CA ASN A 22 13.00 -28.25 0.33
C ASN A 22 12.69 -26.84 0.84
N ILE A 23 11.53 -26.31 0.51
CA ILE A 23 11.03 -25.04 1.01
C ILE A 23 10.06 -25.31 2.14
N GLU A 24 10.37 -24.77 3.32
CA GLU A 24 9.46 -24.74 4.46
C GLU A 24 8.53 -23.54 4.33
N TRP A 25 7.23 -23.79 4.45
CA TRP A 25 6.17 -22.80 4.28
C TRP A 25 5.59 -22.39 5.62
N THR A 26 5.58 -21.10 5.89
CA THR A 26 4.97 -20.48 7.07
C THR A 26 3.75 -19.68 6.66
N ASP A 27 2.60 -19.93 7.27
CA ASP A 27 1.42 -19.08 7.11
C ASP A 27 1.75 -17.66 7.59
N ALA A 28 1.54 -16.69 6.72
CA ALA A 28 1.85 -15.28 6.99
C ALA A 28 1.08 -14.71 8.20
N GLN A 29 -0.03 -15.30 8.60
CA GLN A 29 -0.75 -14.94 9.83
C GLN A 29 0.04 -15.24 11.13
N LYS A 30 1.04 -16.10 11.09
CA LYS A 30 1.97 -16.36 12.21
C LYS A 30 3.07 -15.30 12.34
N LEU A 31 3.18 -14.42 11.35
CA LEU A 31 4.14 -13.33 11.28
C LEU A 31 3.46 -11.99 11.63
N ASN A 32 4.24 -10.93 11.73
CA ASN A 32 3.68 -9.62 12.07
C ASN A 32 3.02 -8.97 10.84
N HIS A 33 1.72 -8.77 10.91
CA HIS A 33 0.91 -8.14 9.87
C HIS A 33 0.68 -6.67 10.23
N VAL A 34 1.19 -5.75 9.43
CA VAL A 34 1.08 -4.30 9.61
C VAL A 34 0.20 -3.67 8.52
N GLY A 35 -0.26 -2.44 8.77
CA GLY A 35 -1.12 -1.72 7.83
C GLY A 35 -2.59 -2.17 7.89
N LYS A 36 -3.03 -2.81 8.99
CA LYS A 36 -4.40 -3.28 9.22
C LYS A 36 -4.90 -2.89 10.59
N MET A 37 -6.10 -2.30 10.66
CA MET A 37 -6.73 -1.86 11.91
C MET A 37 -8.01 -2.62 12.24
N CYS A 38 -8.81 -2.99 11.25
CA CYS A 38 -10.08 -3.65 11.47
C CYS A 38 -9.90 -5.17 11.63
N LYS A 39 -10.66 -5.78 12.54
CA LYS A 39 -10.83 -7.23 12.56
C LYS A 39 -11.74 -7.63 11.42
N THR A 40 -11.38 -8.69 10.72
CA THR A 40 -12.14 -9.19 9.55
C THR A 40 -12.08 -10.71 9.52
N SER A 41 -13.10 -11.32 8.94
CA SER A 41 -13.16 -12.78 8.71
C SER A 41 -12.04 -13.27 7.80
N ASN A 42 -11.76 -12.53 6.71
CA ASN A 42 -10.56 -12.74 5.90
C ASN A 42 -9.43 -11.84 6.46
N PRO A 43 -8.30 -12.39 6.95
CA PRO A 43 -7.25 -11.62 7.62
C PRO A 43 -6.58 -10.56 6.74
N TYR A 44 -6.74 -10.64 5.43
CA TYR A 44 -6.15 -9.69 4.47
C TYR A 44 -7.11 -8.60 4.01
N ASN A 45 -8.40 -8.66 4.36
CA ASN A 45 -9.34 -7.59 4.06
C ASN A 45 -9.11 -6.40 4.99
N ARG A 46 -9.20 -5.18 4.47
CA ARG A 46 -9.00 -3.96 5.26
C ARG A 46 -10.21 -3.63 6.14
N VAL A 47 -11.40 -4.02 5.72
CA VAL A 47 -12.68 -3.81 6.41
C VAL A 47 -13.52 -5.08 6.31
N GLU A 48 -14.31 -5.41 7.36
CA GLU A 48 -15.37 -6.40 7.27
C GLU A 48 -16.57 -5.77 6.56
N VAL A 49 -16.60 -5.90 5.24
CA VAL A 49 -17.55 -5.18 4.39
C VAL A 49 -19.00 -5.63 4.60
N ASN A 50 -19.21 -6.83 5.12
CA ASN A 50 -20.55 -7.36 5.42
C ASN A 50 -21.24 -6.62 6.57
N ASP A 51 -20.47 -5.94 7.43
CA ASP A 51 -20.99 -5.11 8.52
C ASP A 51 -21.54 -3.77 8.03
N TYR A 52 -21.32 -3.41 6.75
CA TYR A 52 -21.65 -2.10 6.16
C TYR A 52 -22.45 -2.26 4.87
N PRO A 53 -23.78 -2.57 4.94
CA PRO A 53 -24.61 -2.82 3.77
C PRO A 53 -24.80 -1.59 2.86
N GLU A 54 -24.48 -0.39 3.33
CA GLU A 54 -24.49 0.85 2.52
C GLU A 54 -23.35 0.93 1.49
N LEU A 55 -22.30 0.12 1.65
CA LEU A 55 -21.22 0.05 0.67
C LEU A 55 -21.74 -0.61 -0.62
N ASN A 56 -21.56 0.09 -1.74
CA ASN A 56 -21.84 -0.55 -3.02
C ASN A 56 -20.78 -1.63 -3.35
N LYS A 57 -21.06 -2.48 -4.35
CA LYS A 57 -20.18 -3.59 -4.74
C LYS A 57 -18.75 -3.16 -5.06
N THR A 58 -18.57 -1.99 -5.69
CA THR A 58 -17.23 -1.47 -6.04
C THR A 58 -16.47 -1.04 -4.79
N GLU A 59 -17.11 -0.30 -3.90
CA GLU A 59 -16.53 0.13 -2.62
C GLU A 59 -16.13 -1.07 -1.76
N ALA A 60 -17.03 -2.04 -1.63
CA ALA A 60 -16.77 -3.28 -0.90
C ALA A 60 -15.57 -4.04 -1.48
N ASN A 61 -15.51 -4.22 -2.81
CA ASN A 61 -14.39 -4.89 -3.45
C ASN A 61 -13.06 -4.15 -3.25
N LEU A 62 -13.06 -2.80 -3.34
CA LEU A 62 -11.86 -2.02 -3.10
C LEU A 62 -11.37 -2.16 -1.66
N LEU A 63 -12.26 -2.20 -0.67
CA LEU A 63 -11.91 -2.37 0.75
C LEU A 63 -11.42 -3.78 1.11
N LYS A 64 -11.71 -4.79 0.29
CA LYS A 64 -11.15 -6.14 0.41
C LYS A 64 -9.71 -6.25 -0.07
N THR A 65 -9.19 -5.31 -0.88
CA THR A 65 -7.81 -5.36 -1.36
C THR A 65 -6.80 -5.10 -0.25
N CYS A 66 -5.54 -5.49 -0.46
CA CYS A 66 -4.49 -5.43 0.56
C CYS A 66 -3.71 -4.10 0.57
N ALA A 67 -4.21 -3.04 -0.06
CA ALA A 67 -3.49 -1.77 -0.17
C ALA A 67 -2.98 -1.25 1.19
N GLY A 68 -1.68 -0.95 1.27
CA GLY A 68 -1.03 -0.45 2.48
C GLY A 68 -0.67 -1.52 3.52
N GLN A 69 -1.01 -2.80 3.28
CA GLN A 69 -0.65 -3.89 4.19
C GLN A 69 0.72 -4.49 3.84
N ALA A 70 1.40 -5.02 4.86
CA ALA A 70 2.66 -5.73 4.69
C ALA A 70 2.85 -6.80 5.78
N ILE A 71 3.68 -7.79 5.48
CA ILE A 71 4.14 -8.80 6.44
C ILE A 71 5.58 -8.49 6.83
N MET A 72 5.86 -8.47 8.12
CA MET A 72 7.19 -8.19 8.67
C MET A 72 7.79 -9.42 9.34
N PHE A 73 9.03 -9.73 8.98
CA PHE A 73 9.75 -10.90 9.48
C PHE A 73 11.26 -10.71 9.44
N GLU A 74 11.96 -11.58 10.15
CA GLU A 74 13.41 -11.74 10.12
C GLU A 74 13.77 -13.11 9.55
N THR A 75 14.80 -13.16 8.71
CA THR A 75 15.29 -14.40 8.11
C THR A 75 16.78 -14.35 7.80
N ASP A 76 17.47 -15.49 7.91
CA ASP A 76 18.82 -15.74 7.42
C ASP A 76 18.84 -16.52 6.09
N ALA A 77 17.69 -16.65 5.45
CA ALA A 77 17.53 -17.37 4.21
C ALA A 77 18.30 -16.72 3.05
N LYS A 78 18.91 -17.53 2.21
CA LYS A 78 19.53 -17.05 0.95
C LYS A 78 18.53 -16.84 -0.18
N GLU A 79 17.29 -17.27 0.00
CA GLU A 79 16.19 -17.05 -0.92
C GLU A 79 14.84 -17.03 -0.17
N ILE A 80 13.91 -16.22 -0.66
CA ILE A 80 12.57 -16.06 -0.09
C ILE A 80 11.56 -16.34 -1.19
N TRP A 81 10.51 -17.06 -0.83
CA TRP A 81 9.41 -17.45 -1.70
C TRP A 81 8.08 -16.99 -1.13
N VAL A 82 7.06 -16.82 -2.00
CA VAL A 82 5.67 -16.61 -1.62
C VAL A 82 4.76 -17.56 -2.36
N LYS A 83 3.69 -17.97 -1.69
CA LYS A 83 2.58 -18.70 -2.28
C LYS A 83 1.29 -18.07 -1.79
N ALA A 84 0.44 -17.62 -2.70
CA ALA A 84 -0.76 -16.88 -2.39
C ALA A 84 -1.98 -17.43 -3.12
N SER A 85 -3.16 -17.24 -2.51
CA SER A 85 -4.45 -17.41 -3.17
C SER A 85 -5.16 -16.07 -3.17
N TYR A 86 -5.82 -15.76 -4.27
CA TYR A 86 -6.47 -14.47 -4.47
C TYR A 86 -7.99 -14.63 -4.48
N GLY A 87 -8.68 -13.61 -3.99
CA GLY A 87 -10.10 -13.38 -4.21
C GLY A 87 -10.30 -12.35 -5.32
N TYR A 88 -10.94 -11.21 -4.98
CA TYR A 88 -11.13 -10.12 -5.93
C TYR A 88 -9.80 -9.59 -6.46
N ARG A 89 -9.75 -9.32 -7.77
CA ARG A 89 -8.63 -8.65 -8.42
C ARG A 89 -9.15 -7.45 -9.20
N GLY A 90 -8.76 -6.26 -8.77
CA GLY A 90 -9.01 -5.03 -9.50
C GLY A 90 -8.00 -4.83 -10.62
N HIS A 91 -8.41 -4.07 -11.63
CA HIS A 91 -7.54 -3.65 -12.71
C HIS A 91 -7.44 -2.13 -12.74
N ASN A 92 -6.22 -1.61 -12.91
CA ASN A 92 -5.99 -0.19 -13.14
C ASN A 92 -4.99 -0.06 -14.30
N ARG A 93 -5.40 0.66 -15.36
CA ARG A 93 -4.59 0.82 -16.58
C ARG A 93 -3.28 1.57 -16.36
N ALA A 94 -3.24 2.42 -15.32
CA ALA A 94 -2.09 3.27 -15.02
C ALA A 94 -1.01 2.56 -14.19
N MET A 95 -1.15 1.25 -13.88
CA MET A 95 -0.19 0.60 -13.01
C MET A 95 0.25 -0.77 -13.54
N PRO A 96 1.52 -1.16 -13.29
CA PRO A 96 2.02 -2.48 -13.63
C PRO A 96 1.45 -3.56 -12.69
N ALA A 97 1.46 -4.82 -13.17
CA ALA A 97 1.02 -5.97 -12.39
C ALA A 97 1.81 -6.14 -11.07
N THR A 98 3.09 -5.73 -11.05
CA THR A 98 3.94 -5.73 -9.84
C THR A 98 3.37 -4.91 -8.68
N ALA A 99 2.61 -3.87 -8.97
CA ALA A 99 1.91 -3.09 -7.95
C ALA A 99 0.49 -3.61 -7.71
N GLY A 100 -0.24 -3.95 -8.78
CA GLY A 100 -1.64 -4.37 -8.69
C GLY A 100 -1.84 -5.70 -7.99
N CYS A 101 -1.06 -6.72 -8.37
CA CYS A 101 -1.20 -8.11 -7.93
C CYS A 101 0.10 -8.72 -7.39
N GLY A 102 1.22 -7.96 -7.38
CA GLY A 102 2.53 -8.45 -6.98
C GLY A 102 2.87 -8.21 -5.52
N PHE A 103 4.00 -8.79 -5.11
CA PHE A 103 4.62 -8.61 -3.81
C PHE A 103 5.90 -7.80 -3.96
N ASN A 104 6.21 -6.97 -2.96
CA ASN A 104 7.36 -6.11 -3.01
C ASN A 104 8.14 -6.17 -1.69
N LEU A 105 9.38 -6.65 -1.76
CA LEU A 105 10.26 -6.85 -0.62
C LEU A 105 11.15 -5.64 -0.40
N PHE A 106 11.17 -5.14 0.83
CA PHE A 106 12.15 -4.22 1.36
C PHE A 106 12.96 -4.92 2.45
N ILE A 107 14.26 -4.65 2.50
CA ILE A 107 15.19 -5.16 3.51
C ILE A 107 15.84 -3.97 4.21
N GLU A 108 15.97 -4.05 5.54
CA GLU A 108 16.69 -3.04 6.30
C GLU A 108 18.20 -3.18 6.05
N HIS A 109 18.80 -2.08 5.65
CA HIS A 109 20.23 -1.99 5.40
C HIS A 109 20.74 -0.64 5.92
N GLU A 110 21.72 -0.65 6.81
CA GLU A 110 22.26 0.56 7.43
C GLU A 110 21.19 1.47 8.08
N GLY A 111 20.20 0.86 8.73
CA GLY A 111 19.10 1.57 9.41
C GLY A 111 17.99 2.09 8.49
N GLU A 112 18.07 1.85 7.18
CA GLU A 112 17.08 2.28 6.20
C GLU A 112 16.46 1.10 5.48
N TRP A 113 15.17 1.25 5.13
CA TRP A 113 14.45 0.26 4.32
C TRP A 113 14.78 0.44 2.83
N LYS A 114 15.58 -0.47 2.28
CA LYS A 114 15.97 -0.48 0.87
C LYS A 114 15.09 -1.44 0.07
N TRP A 115 14.73 -1.04 -1.15
CA TRP A 115 14.05 -1.93 -2.09
C TRP A 115 14.99 -3.10 -2.43
N ALA A 116 14.47 -4.32 -2.34
CA ALA A 116 15.24 -5.53 -2.59
C ALA A 116 14.72 -6.31 -3.81
N ALA A 117 13.40 -6.49 -3.91
CA ALA A 117 12.82 -7.27 -5.00
C ALA A 117 11.33 -6.96 -5.20
N SER A 118 10.83 -7.29 -6.39
CA SER A 118 9.40 -7.39 -6.69
C SER A 118 9.13 -8.66 -7.47
N VAL A 119 8.00 -9.30 -7.19
CA VAL A 119 7.56 -10.48 -7.92
C VAL A 119 6.06 -10.41 -8.18
N VAL A 120 5.66 -10.90 -9.34
CA VAL A 120 4.25 -11.04 -9.71
C VAL A 120 4.07 -12.31 -10.52
N ASN A 121 2.93 -12.97 -10.35
CA ASN A 121 2.52 -14.00 -11.30
C ASN A 121 1.90 -13.32 -12.53
N ALA A 122 2.61 -13.35 -13.64
CA ALA A 122 2.16 -12.77 -14.90
C ALA A 122 0.97 -13.53 -15.51
N ASP A 123 0.83 -14.82 -15.21
CA ASP A 123 -0.17 -15.74 -15.79
C ASP A 123 -1.52 -15.72 -15.03
N GLY A 124 -1.70 -14.81 -14.13
CA GLY A 124 -2.66 -14.82 -13.01
C GLY A 124 -4.15 -14.62 -13.31
N HIS A 125 -4.62 -14.69 -14.56
CA HIS A 125 -6.06 -14.67 -14.86
C HIS A 125 -6.43 -15.81 -15.80
N ASP A 126 -7.39 -16.67 -15.37
CA ASP A 126 -8.17 -17.38 -16.37
C ASP A 126 -9.09 -16.36 -17.07
N LYS A 127 -9.63 -16.78 -18.23
CA LYS A 127 -10.51 -15.92 -19.04
C LYS A 127 -11.80 -15.53 -18.31
N GLU A 128 -12.14 -16.24 -17.24
CA GLU A 128 -13.33 -16.06 -16.40
C GLU A 128 -13.01 -15.26 -15.11
N GLY A 129 -11.76 -14.84 -14.87
CA GLY A 129 -11.37 -14.07 -13.68
C GLY A 129 -11.25 -14.90 -12.39
N ASN A 130 -11.26 -16.24 -12.49
CA ASN A 130 -11.15 -17.11 -11.32
C ASN A 130 -9.67 -17.30 -10.92
N SER A 131 -9.43 -17.26 -9.62
CA SER A 131 -8.12 -17.51 -9.02
C SER A 131 -7.75 -18.99 -9.17
N LYS A 132 -6.81 -19.32 -10.04
CA LYS A 132 -6.10 -20.60 -9.95
C LYS A 132 -5.16 -20.55 -8.75
N ILE A 133 -4.99 -21.70 -8.06
CA ILE A 133 -3.92 -21.86 -7.05
C ILE A 133 -2.62 -21.46 -7.71
N GLU A 134 -2.03 -20.37 -7.28
CA GLU A 134 -0.86 -19.82 -7.91
C GLU A 134 0.38 -20.64 -7.55
N LYS A 135 1.23 -20.83 -8.54
CA LYS A 135 2.53 -21.48 -8.35
C LYS A 135 3.37 -20.66 -7.39
N PRO A 136 4.18 -21.30 -6.53
CA PRO A 136 5.14 -20.59 -5.71
C PRO A 136 6.03 -19.66 -6.54
N LEU A 137 6.20 -18.42 -6.06
CA LEU A 137 7.04 -17.41 -6.69
C LEU A 137 8.27 -17.15 -5.83
N ARG A 138 9.45 -17.19 -6.42
CA ARG A 138 10.67 -16.79 -5.73
C ARG A 138 10.81 -15.28 -5.78
N VAL A 139 10.73 -14.64 -4.61
CA VAL A 139 10.82 -13.19 -4.43
C VAL A 139 12.25 -12.71 -4.63
N ILE A 140 13.21 -13.35 -3.96
CA ILE A 140 14.63 -13.00 -4.00
C ILE A 140 15.50 -14.26 -3.91
N ARG A 141 16.74 -14.18 -4.37
CA ARG A 141 17.76 -15.25 -4.30
C ARG A 141 19.15 -14.66 -4.07
N ASN A 142 20.10 -15.52 -3.70
CA ASN A 142 21.51 -15.20 -3.53
C ASN A 142 21.77 -14.15 -2.46
N MET A 143 20.95 -14.12 -1.39
CA MET A 143 21.25 -13.34 -0.20
C MET A 143 22.48 -13.95 0.53
N ASP A 144 23.11 -13.17 1.38
CA ASP A 144 24.39 -13.52 2.03
C ASP A 144 24.26 -14.60 3.13
N GLY A 145 23.03 -14.84 3.62
CA GLY A 145 22.76 -15.81 4.69
C GLY A 145 22.91 -15.23 6.10
N THR A 146 23.12 -13.93 6.23
CA THR A 146 23.00 -13.23 7.52
C THR A 146 21.53 -12.92 7.83
N THR A 147 21.22 -12.62 9.10
CA THR A 147 19.84 -12.28 9.47
C THR A 147 19.47 -10.90 8.97
N HIS A 148 18.43 -10.83 8.16
CA HIS A 148 17.85 -9.61 7.62
C HIS A 148 16.46 -9.34 8.19
N ARG A 149 16.14 -8.07 8.44
CA ARG A 149 14.80 -7.58 8.74
C ARG A 149 14.09 -7.22 7.44
N CYS A 150 12.89 -7.74 7.24
CA CYS A 150 12.17 -7.72 5.98
C CYS A 150 10.77 -7.13 6.14
N ILE A 151 10.33 -6.32 5.15
CA ILE A 151 8.95 -5.91 4.93
C ILE A 151 8.51 -6.42 3.56
N LEU A 152 7.51 -7.28 3.52
CA LEU A 152 6.89 -7.76 2.30
C LEU A 152 5.55 -7.04 2.12
N TYR A 153 5.51 -6.00 1.29
CA TYR A 153 4.29 -5.29 0.93
C TYR A 153 3.39 -6.16 0.07
N LEU A 154 2.09 -6.13 0.38
CA LEU A 154 1.05 -6.93 -0.27
C LEU A 154 0.45 -6.19 -1.48
N PRO A 155 -0.24 -6.90 -2.40
CA PRO A 155 -0.83 -6.33 -3.60
C PRO A 155 -1.76 -5.15 -3.33
N LEU A 156 -1.67 -4.07 -4.11
CA LEU A 156 -2.52 -2.90 -3.92
C LEU A 156 -3.97 -3.12 -4.37
N PHE A 157 -4.19 -3.83 -5.48
CA PHE A 157 -5.51 -4.00 -6.13
C PHE A 157 -6.02 -5.45 -6.11
N ALA A 158 -5.46 -6.29 -5.26
CA ALA A 158 -5.93 -7.65 -5.10
C ALA A 158 -6.29 -7.97 -3.65
N GLU A 159 -7.34 -8.74 -3.47
CA GLU A 159 -7.70 -9.44 -2.25
C GLU A 159 -6.85 -10.71 -2.17
N LEU A 160 -6.23 -10.96 -1.03
CA LEU A 160 -5.63 -12.25 -0.70
C LEU A 160 -6.60 -13.04 0.17
N THR A 161 -6.70 -14.34 -0.06
CA THR A 161 -7.43 -15.27 0.81
C THR A 161 -6.48 -16.18 1.59
N LYS A 162 -5.26 -16.36 1.09
CA LYS A 162 -4.17 -17.08 1.76
C LYS A 162 -2.84 -16.52 1.33
N LEU A 163 -1.88 -16.50 2.25
CA LEU A 163 -0.48 -16.16 1.98
C LEU A 163 0.44 -17.03 2.84
N GLU A 164 1.42 -17.65 2.20
CA GLU A 164 2.49 -18.39 2.84
C GLU A 164 3.84 -17.81 2.39
N ILE A 165 4.77 -17.64 3.32
CA ILE A 165 6.15 -17.25 3.04
C ILE A 165 7.02 -18.51 3.16
N GLY A 166 7.83 -18.77 2.15
CA GLY A 166 8.70 -19.95 2.06
C GLY A 166 10.17 -19.56 2.14
N VAL A 167 10.92 -20.34 2.91
CA VAL A 167 12.39 -20.27 2.99
C VAL A 167 12.97 -21.68 2.92
N PRO A 168 14.25 -21.88 2.55
CA PRO A 168 14.90 -23.18 2.64
C PRO A 168 14.80 -23.77 4.06
N GLU A 169 14.58 -25.07 4.18
CA GLU A 169 14.32 -25.79 5.45
C GLU A 169 15.35 -25.53 6.55
N GLN A 170 16.61 -25.23 6.20
CA GLN A 170 17.65 -24.93 7.18
C GLN A 170 17.69 -23.45 7.61
N ALA A 171 16.93 -22.59 6.94
CA ALA A 171 16.89 -21.17 7.25
C ALA A 171 15.86 -20.86 8.34
N LYS A 172 16.10 -19.80 9.09
CA LYS A 172 15.18 -19.32 10.13
C LYS A 172 14.23 -18.30 9.51
N LEU A 173 12.96 -18.41 9.84
CA LEU A 173 11.94 -17.40 9.55
C LEU A 173 11.21 -17.07 10.86
N LYS A 174 11.28 -15.82 11.29
CA LYS A 174 10.69 -15.37 12.56
C LYS A 174 9.84 -14.13 12.38
N SER A 175 8.78 -14.01 13.16
CA SER A 175 8.03 -12.77 13.27
C SER A 175 8.93 -11.64 13.81
N MET A 176 8.90 -10.48 13.16
CA MET A 176 9.62 -9.29 13.59
C MET A 176 8.69 -8.35 14.35
N LYS A 177 9.16 -7.70 15.41
CA LYS A 177 8.40 -6.66 16.09
C LYS A 177 8.15 -5.48 15.14
N ASN A 178 6.92 -4.93 15.15
CA ASN A 178 6.61 -3.75 14.37
C ASN A 178 7.48 -2.56 14.82
N PRO A 179 8.32 -1.99 13.96
CA PRO A 179 9.11 -0.80 14.28
C PRO A 179 8.28 0.49 14.19
N PHE A 180 7.13 0.46 13.50
CA PHE A 180 6.26 1.61 13.34
C PHE A 180 5.39 1.80 14.59
N ARG A 181 5.21 3.05 14.97
CA ARG A 181 4.47 3.45 16.17
C ARG A 181 3.25 4.26 15.78
N HIS A 182 2.32 4.40 16.72
CA HIS A 182 1.07 5.12 16.53
C HIS A 182 0.28 4.66 15.30
N ASN A 183 -0.98 4.40 15.46
CA ASN A 183 -1.84 3.94 14.39
C ASN A 183 -2.50 5.12 13.69
N ILE A 184 -2.10 5.41 12.48
CA ILE A 184 -2.68 6.48 11.67
C ILE A 184 -3.56 5.86 10.60
N ALA A 185 -4.85 6.21 10.60
CA ALA A 185 -5.75 5.84 9.51
C ALA A 185 -5.61 6.84 8.37
N ILE A 186 -5.29 6.35 7.17
CA ILE A 186 -5.16 7.19 5.98
C ILE A 186 -6.27 6.86 4.99
N PHE A 187 -7.23 7.78 4.82
CA PHE A 187 -8.36 7.67 3.91
C PHE A 187 -8.12 8.48 2.65
N GLY A 188 -8.51 7.94 1.51
CA GLY A 188 -8.38 8.73 0.29
C GLY A 188 -8.72 8.03 -1.00
N SER A 189 -8.34 8.67 -2.07
CA SER A 189 -8.65 8.36 -3.45
C SER A 189 -7.80 7.21 -4.02
N SER A 190 -7.74 7.14 -5.35
CA SER A 190 -6.79 6.29 -6.08
C SER A 190 -5.33 6.59 -5.72
N PHE A 191 -5.03 7.81 -5.30
CA PHE A 191 -3.69 8.19 -4.84
C PHE A 191 -3.31 7.48 -3.55
N THR A 192 -4.21 7.48 -2.56
CA THR A 192 -4.01 6.72 -1.30
C THR A 192 -4.03 5.21 -1.53
N HIS A 193 -4.84 4.73 -2.49
CA HIS A 193 -4.87 3.32 -2.88
C HIS A 193 -3.57 2.89 -3.58
N GLY A 194 -2.90 3.83 -4.28
CA GLY A 194 -1.60 3.64 -4.92
C GLY A 194 -1.64 3.43 -6.42
N SER A 195 -2.68 3.91 -7.14
CA SER A 195 -2.72 3.88 -8.61
C SER A 195 -1.52 4.60 -9.20
N GLY A 196 -0.89 4.02 -10.22
CA GLY A 196 0.31 4.58 -10.86
C GLY A 196 1.64 4.17 -10.21
N ALA A 197 1.62 3.64 -8.98
CA ALA A 197 2.84 3.13 -8.35
C ALA A 197 3.46 1.96 -9.14
N THR A 198 4.78 1.85 -9.14
CA THR A 198 5.50 0.75 -9.82
C THR A 198 5.46 -0.55 -9.03
N CYS A 199 5.31 -0.47 -7.70
CA CYS A 199 5.13 -1.61 -6.81
C CYS A 199 4.51 -1.17 -5.48
N ALA A 200 4.00 -2.11 -4.71
CA ALA A 200 3.16 -1.84 -3.53
C ALA A 200 3.83 -0.98 -2.45
N GLY A 201 5.14 -1.15 -2.23
CA GLY A 201 5.90 -0.37 -1.25
C GLY A 201 6.30 1.04 -1.73
N MET A 202 5.88 1.48 -2.93
CA MET A 202 6.25 2.78 -3.51
C MET A 202 5.04 3.72 -3.71
N THR A 203 4.06 3.63 -2.83
CA THR A 203 2.95 4.59 -2.71
C THR A 203 3.32 5.69 -1.71
N TYR A 204 2.63 6.87 -1.75
CA TYR A 204 2.94 7.92 -0.77
C TYR A 204 2.68 7.50 0.68
N PRO A 205 1.66 6.69 1.03
CA PRO A 205 1.52 6.18 2.39
C PRO A 205 2.70 5.30 2.81
N ALA A 206 3.19 4.41 1.92
CA ALA A 206 4.34 3.56 2.23
C ALA A 206 5.65 4.37 2.38
N PHE A 207 5.85 5.44 1.60
CA PHE A 207 6.96 6.36 1.80
C PHE A 207 6.83 7.11 3.13
N LEU A 208 5.67 7.70 3.43
CA LEU A 208 5.43 8.39 4.71
C LEU A 208 5.68 7.45 5.91
N GLN A 209 5.21 6.22 5.85
CA GLN A 209 5.44 5.23 6.91
C GLN A 209 6.94 5.06 7.20
N ARG A 210 7.75 4.85 6.17
CA ARG A 210 9.20 4.68 6.33
C ARG A 210 9.93 5.98 6.71
N LEU A 211 9.44 7.13 6.28
CA LEU A 211 10.03 8.44 6.61
C LEU A 211 9.74 8.87 8.05
N THR A 212 8.55 8.54 8.56
CA THR A 212 8.08 9.05 9.85
C THR A 212 8.16 8.02 10.97
N GLY A 213 8.27 6.72 10.66
CA GLY A 213 8.14 5.68 11.66
C GLY A 213 6.72 5.47 12.19
N LEU A 214 5.70 6.10 11.57
CA LEU A 214 4.30 5.94 11.94
C LEU A 214 3.69 4.70 11.28
N ASN A 215 2.79 4.00 11.97
CA ASN A 215 2.06 2.85 11.41
C ASN A 215 0.86 3.35 10.58
N LEU A 216 1.06 3.50 9.27
CA LEU A 216 0.01 3.99 8.36
C LEU A 216 -0.88 2.84 7.88
N ASN A 217 -2.18 3.00 8.03
CA ASN A 217 -3.21 2.02 7.71
C ASN A 217 -4.11 2.58 6.60
N SER A 218 -4.00 2.05 5.39
CA SER A 218 -4.65 2.62 4.21
C SER A 218 -6.13 2.21 4.09
N PHE A 219 -7.00 3.22 3.94
CA PHE A 219 -8.40 3.10 3.53
C PHE A 219 -8.62 3.78 2.16
N GLY A 220 -7.62 3.66 1.27
CA GLY A 220 -7.72 4.18 -0.10
C GLY A 220 -8.78 3.46 -0.92
N MET A 221 -9.61 4.22 -1.64
CA MET A 221 -10.69 3.72 -2.52
C MET A 221 -10.63 4.39 -3.87
N SER A 222 -9.94 3.77 -4.83
CA SER A 222 -9.75 4.30 -6.18
C SER A 222 -11.08 4.70 -6.85
N GLY A 223 -11.25 5.98 -7.20
CA GLY A 223 -12.45 6.54 -7.82
C GLY A 223 -13.68 6.66 -6.89
N ASN A 224 -13.61 6.12 -5.66
CA ASN A 224 -14.77 5.97 -4.77
C ASN A 224 -14.61 6.64 -3.40
N SER A 225 -13.57 7.40 -3.16
CA SER A 225 -13.39 8.21 -1.97
C SER A 225 -14.18 9.51 -2.11
N LYS A 226 -15.43 9.55 -1.62
CA LYS A 226 -16.35 10.68 -1.83
C LYS A 226 -16.96 11.21 -0.53
N LEU A 227 -16.21 11.14 0.58
CA LEU A 227 -16.65 11.60 1.91
C LEU A 227 -17.97 10.93 2.36
N GLN A 228 -18.19 9.66 2.02
CA GLN A 228 -19.37 8.92 2.40
C GLN A 228 -19.46 8.84 3.94
N ARG A 229 -20.68 9.02 4.48
CA ARG A 229 -20.94 8.90 5.92
C ARG A 229 -20.45 7.54 6.47
N VAL A 230 -20.73 6.45 5.73
CA VAL A 230 -20.28 5.09 6.10
C VAL A 230 -18.75 4.98 6.23
N MET A 231 -17.98 5.71 5.42
CA MET A 231 -16.52 5.75 5.57
C MET A 231 -16.09 6.51 6.84
N GLY A 232 -16.82 7.57 7.21
CA GLY A 232 -16.64 8.24 8.51
C GLY A 232 -16.92 7.29 9.67
N GLU A 233 -17.94 6.46 9.56
CA GLU A 233 -18.30 5.44 10.55
C GLU A 233 -17.23 4.34 10.68
N ILE A 234 -16.75 3.79 9.54
CA ILE A 234 -15.67 2.80 9.49
C ILE A 234 -14.41 3.37 10.15
N LEU A 235 -13.98 4.56 9.75
CA LEU A 235 -12.80 5.22 10.30
C LEU A 235 -12.97 5.51 11.79
N GLY A 236 -14.11 6.04 12.21
CA GLY A 236 -14.43 6.26 13.60
C GLY A 236 -14.44 4.98 14.45
N GLY A 237 -14.75 3.83 13.84
CA GLY A 237 -14.67 2.52 14.46
C GLY A 237 -13.24 2.00 14.66
N THR A 238 -12.25 2.60 14.01
CA THR A 238 -10.84 2.25 14.21
C THR A 238 -10.30 2.87 15.50
N LYS A 239 -9.26 2.26 16.07
CA LYS A 239 -8.52 2.84 17.19
C LYS A 239 -7.32 3.65 16.66
N ALA A 240 -7.58 4.62 15.79
CA ALA A 240 -6.55 5.47 15.23
C ALA A 240 -6.15 6.57 16.20
N ASP A 241 -4.84 6.83 16.31
CA ASP A 241 -4.30 7.97 17.06
C ASP A 241 -4.49 9.27 16.27
N ALA A 242 -4.56 9.19 14.94
CA ALA A 242 -4.81 10.31 14.03
C ALA A 242 -5.37 9.84 12.69
N TYR A 243 -5.92 10.80 11.92
CA TYR A 243 -6.49 10.56 10.59
C TYR A 243 -5.83 11.48 9.56
N ILE A 244 -5.48 10.96 8.39
CA ILE A 244 -5.03 11.72 7.23
C ILE A 244 -6.00 11.46 6.08
N CYS A 245 -6.50 12.52 5.43
CA CYS A 245 -7.57 12.44 4.43
C CYS A 245 -7.18 13.11 3.10
N ASP A 246 -6.84 12.31 2.08
CA ASP A 246 -6.79 12.71 0.67
C ASP A 246 -8.19 12.55 0.06
N ALA A 247 -9.11 13.47 0.40
CA ALA A 247 -10.54 13.24 0.23
C ALA A 247 -11.23 14.07 -0.88
N PHE A 248 -10.50 14.97 -1.56
CA PHE A 248 -11.11 15.94 -2.49
C PHE A 248 -10.96 15.61 -3.97
N SER A 249 -10.28 14.51 -4.31
CA SER A 249 -10.02 14.12 -5.71
C SER A 249 -11.21 13.56 -6.46
N ASN A 250 -12.09 12.81 -5.77
CA ASN A 250 -13.17 12.06 -6.41
C ASN A 250 -14.56 12.69 -6.30
N PRO A 251 -14.91 13.40 -5.21
CA PRO A 251 -16.25 13.98 -5.08
C PRO A 251 -16.42 15.22 -5.95
N SER A 252 -17.67 15.52 -6.34
CA SER A 252 -18.05 16.80 -6.90
C SER A 252 -18.06 17.89 -5.83
N ILE A 253 -18.09 19.17 -6.24
CA ILE A 253 -18.20 20.32 -5.32
C ILE A 253 -19.42 20.15 -4.40
N ALA A 254 -20.58 19.81 -4.96
CA ALA A 254 -21.81 19.58 -4.18
C ALA A 254 -21.61 18.46 -3.14
N GLN A 255 -21.03 17.31 -3.55
CA GLN A 255 -20.76 16.20 -2.63
C GLN A 255 -19.79 16.59 -1.51
N ILE A 256 -18.79 17.42 -1.77
CA ILE A 256 -17.86 17.91 -0.75
C ILE A 256 -18.64 18.72 0.29
N GLY A 257 -19.43 19.69 -0.13
CA GLY A 257 -20.20 20.55 0.77
C GLY A 257 -21.21 19.81 1.62
N GLU A 258 -21.94 18.86 1.00
CA GLU A 258 -22.97 18.09 1.67
C GLU A 258 -22.40 17.05 2.66
N ARG A 259 -21.21 16.46 2.37
CA ARG A 259 -20.76 15.24 3.04
C ARG A 259 -19.65 15.43 4.05
N ILE A 260 -18.88 16.49 3.98
CA ILE A 260 -17.71 16.66 4.85
C ILE A 260 -18.09 16.69 6.34
N ARG A 261 -19.16 17.43 6.72
CA ARG A 261 -19.62 17.49 8.12
C ARG A 261 -20.21 16.17 8.62
N PRO A 262 -21.10 15.47 7.90
CA PRO A 262 -21.53 14.11 8.26
C PRO A 262 -20.37 13.13 8.41
N PHE A 263 -19.39 13.15 7.51
CA PHE A 263 -18.19 12.31 7.58
C PHE A 263 -17.37 12.60 8.84
N LEU A 264 -17.07 13.87 9.12
CA LEU A 264 -16.35 14.29 10.32
C LEU A 264 -17.08 13.90 11.60
N ASN A 265 -18.39 14.10 11.64
CA ASN A 265 -19.22 13.79 12.81
C ASN A 265 -19.18 12.31 13.17
N GLU A 266 -19.15 11.39 12.17
CA GLU A 266 -19.04 9.96 12.45
C GLU A 266 -17.68 9.62 13.09
N ILE A 267 -16.58 10.24 12.65
CA ILE A 267 -15.27 10.05 13.29
C ILE A 267 -15.28 10.61 14.70
N ARG A 268 -15.82 11.83 14.89
CA ARG A 268 -15.84 12.53 16.18
C ARG A 268 -16.69 11.86 17.25
N LYS A 269 -17.74 11.13 16.88
CA LYS A 269 -18.57 10.35 17.82
C LYS A 269 -17.74 9.38 18.66
N ARG A 270 -16.70 8.80 18.10
CA ARG A 270 -15.88 7.77 18.74
C ARG A 270 -14.47 8.23 19.07
N ASN A 271 -13.96 9.24 18.36
CA ASN A 271 -12.61 9.78 18.49
C ASN A 271 -12.67 11.32 18.58
N PRO A 272 -13.17 11.88 19.70
CA PRO A 272 -13.50 13.31 19.79
C PRO A 272 -12.29 14.23 19.72
N LYS A 273 -11.09 13.75 20.07
CA LYS A 273 -9.86 14.57 20.16
C LYS A 273 -8.74 14.14 19.21
N ALA A 274 -8.93 13.08 18.44
CA ALA A 274 -7.90 12.63 17.51
C ALA A 274 -7.71 13.65 16.38
N PRO A 275 -6.48 14.07 16.03
CA PRO A 275 -6.28 15.02 14.95
C PRO A 275 -6.70 14.43 13.62
N ILE A 276 -7.39 15.23 12.80
CA ILE A 276 -7.82 14.89 11.45
C ILE A 276 -7.15 15.88 10.50
N ILE A 277 -6.31 15.39 9.61
CA ILE A 277 -5.50 16.18 8.69
C ILE A 277 -6.00 15.96 7.28
N PHE A 278 -6.63 16.96 6.67
CA PHE A 278 -6.98 16.94 5.26
C PHE A 278 -5.81 17.40 4.41
N LEU A 279 -5.61 16.75 3.27
CA LEU A 279 -4.60 17.11 2.28
C LEU A 279 -5.29 17.80 1.10
N ARG A 280 -4.74 18.91 0.65
CA ARG A 280 -5.11 19.50 -0.65
C ARG A 280 -4.78 18.51 -1.76
N THR A 281 -5.68 18.36 -2.73
CA THR A 281 -5.41 17.49 -3.90
C THR A 281 -4.20 18.00 -4.67
N ILE A 282 -3.31 17.07 -5.03
CA ILE A 282 -2.14 17.36 -5.85
C ILE A 282 -2.52 17.91 -7.23
N TYR A 283 -1.64 18.68 -7.84
CA TYR A 283 -1.76 19.04 -9.25
C TYR A 283 -1.60 17.79 -10.12
N ARG A 284 -2.50 17.59 -11.09
CA ARG A 284 -2.45 16.47 -12.03
C ARG A 284 -1.78 16.93 -13.31
N ASP A 285 -0.68 16.30 -13.70
CA ASP A 285 0.18 16.74 -14.82
C ASP A 285 -0.60 16.95 -16.14
N GLY A 286 -1.61 16.11 -16.41
CA GLY A 286 -2.45 16.19 -17.60
C GLY A 286 -3.31 17.46 -17.72
N ARG A 287 -3.45 18.25 -16.64
CA ARG A 287 -4.20 19.51 -16.65
C ARG A 287 -3.51 20.61 -17.43
N LEU A 288 -2.17 20.59 -17.53
CA LEU A 288 -1.38 21.68 -18.10
C LEU A 288 -1.84 22.08 -19.51
N PHE A 289 -2.24 21.11 -20.32
CA PHE A 289 -2.69 21.32 -21.69
C PHE A 289 -4.19 21.04 -21.91
N ASP A 290 -4.92 20.68 -20.85
CA ASP A 290 -6.38 20.50 -20.85
C ASP A 290 -7.05 21.62 -20.08
N THR A 291 -7.41 22.71 -20.78
CA THR A 291 -8.01 23.91 -20.18
C THR A 291 -9.35 23.64 -19.49
N ALA A 292 -10.12 22.65 -19.95
CA ALA A 292 -11.39 22.27 -19.33
C ALA A 292 -11.16 21.51 -18.02
N ALA A 293 -10.21 20.56 -18.00
CA ALA A 293 -9.81 19.88 -16.78
C ALA A 293 -9.18 20.86 -15.79
N GLU A 294 -8.33 21.78 -16.26
CA GLU A 294 -7.73 22.83 -15.43
C GLU A 294 -8.80 23.66 -14.71
N LYS A 295 -9.72 24.25 -15.48
CA LYS A 295 -10.82 25.07 -14.93
C LYS A 295 -11.64 24.31 -13.89
N LYS A 296 -12.04 23.07 -14.20
CA LYS A 296 -12.82 22.22 -13.29
C LYS A 296 -12.11 21.95 -11.97
N GLU A 297 -10.81 21.65 -12.03
CA GLU A 297 -10.01 21.37 -10.83
C GLU A 297 -9.73 22.63 -10.03
N GLN A 298 -9.48 23.77 -10.69
CA GLN A 298 -9.33 25.07 -10.03
C GLN A 298 -10.61 25.43 -9.27
N ASP A 299 -11.78 25.40 -9.93
CA ASP A 299 -13.08 25.70 -9.30
C ASP A 299 -13.31 24.83 -8.04
N ARG A 300 -12.96 23.53 -8.15
CA ARG A 300 -13.08 22.62 -7.02
C ARG A 300 -12.12 22.99 -5.88
N MET A 301 -10.86 23.29 -6.17
CA MET A 301 -9.89 23.63 -5.15
C MET A 301 -10.16 24.99 -4.51
N GLU A 302 -10.63 25.98 -5.25
CA GLU A 302 -11.07 27.25 -4.69
C GLU A 302 -12.25 27.06 -3.70
N TYR A 303 -13.19 26.19 -4.06
CA TYR A 303 -14.28 25.84 -3.14
C TYR A 303 -13.75 25.13 -1.88
N VAL A 304 -12.86 24.16 -2.04
CA VAL A 304 -12.26 23.42 -0.92
C VAL A 304 -11.47 24.36 0.00
N ASP A 305 -10.65 25.27 -0.54
CA ASP A 305 -9.85 26.21 0.23
C ASP A 305 -10.72 27.13 1.11
N LYS A 306 -11.89 27.57 0.60
CA LYS A 306 -12.88 28.33 1.37
C LYS A 306 -13.54 27.48 2.45
N LEU A 307 -14.06 26.31 2.06
CA LEU A 307 -14.75 25.41 2.95
C LEU A 307 -13.83 24.91 4.09
N MET A 308 -12.57 24.60 3.81
CA MET A 308 -11.65 24.12 4.83
C MET A 308 -11.27 25.18 5.86
N LYS A 309 -11.29 26.48 5.51
CA LYS A 309 -11.17 27.56 6.49
C LYS A 309 -12.33 27.55 7.49
N GLU A 310 -13.56 27.33 7.00
CA GLU A 310 -14.76 27.21 7.84
C GLU A 310 -14.68 25.96 8.71
N ILE A 311 -14.37 24.80 8.12
CA ILE A 311 -14.27 23.52 8.83
C ILE A 311 -13.19 23.54 9.92
N CYS A 312 -12.01 24.10 9.65
CA CYS A 312 -10.95 24.22 10.66
C CYS A 312 -11.30 25.22 11.78
N ALA A 313 -12.19 26.17 11.53
CA ALA A 313 -12.70 27.06 12.57
C ALA A 313 -13.86 26.42 13.38
N GLU A 314 -14.67 25.58 12.74
CA GLU A 314 -15.83 24.91 13.35
C GLU A 314 -15.43 23.69 14.20
N TYR A 315 -14.45 22.91 13.73
CA TYR A 315 -13.99 21.68 14.38
C TYR A 315 -12.60 21.89 15.00
N SER A 316 -12.47 21.71 16.31
CA SER A 316 -11.16 21.59 16.93
C SER A 316 -10.42 20.36 16.41
N ASP A 317 -9.09 20.42 16.39
CA ASP A 317 -8.22 19.31 16.00
C ASP A 317 -8.44 18.82 14.54
N VAL A 318 -8.97 19.70 13.66
CA VAL A 318 -9.02 19.51 12.22
C VAL A 318 -8.06 20.46 11.54
N TYR A 319 -7.25 19.93 10.63
CA TYR A 319 -6.17 20.65 9.96
C TYR A 319 -6.29 20.48 8.45
N PHE A 320 -5.79 21.47 7.71
CA PHE A 320 -5.70 21.42 6.26
C PHE A 320 -4.28 21.74 5.80
N ILE A 321 -3.64 20.80 5.12
CA ILE A 321 -2.32 21.00 4.50
C ILE A 321 -2.57 21.37 3.05
N ASP A 322 -2.32 22.64 2.73
CA ASP A 322 -2.54 23.24 1.41
C ASP A 322 -1.25 23.47 0.62
N THR A 323 -0.16 22.79 0.99
CA THR A 323 1.16 22.93 0.36
C THR A 323 1.04 22.89 -1.17
N PRO A 324 1.54 23.92 -1.89
CA PRO A 324 1.50 23.94 -3.34
C PRO A 324 2.53 22.99 -3.96
N ASN A 325 2.35 22.64 -5.23
CA ASN A 325 3.30 21.89 -6.04
C ASN A 325 3.87 20.62 -5.38
N GLN A 326 3.00 19.88 -4.68
CA GLN A 326 3.38 18.74 -3.84
C GLN A 326 4.14 17.63 -4.60
N THR A 327 3.95 17.53 -5.91
CA THR A 327 4.66 16.57 -6.79
C THR A 327 5.73 17.24 -7.67
N GLY A 328 5.91 18.57 -7.55
CA GLY A 328 6.78 19.38 -8.40
C GLY A 328 6.03 20.07 -9.55
N THR A 329 6.76 20.79 -10.40
CA THR A 329 6.22 21.58 -11.50
C THR A 329 6.76 21.17 -12.87
N ASP A 330 7.55 20.10 -12.93
CA ASP A 330 8.20 19.61 -14.15
C ASP A 330 7.31 18.69 -15.00
N MET A 331 6.10 18.36 -14.53
CA MET A 331 5.11 17.50 -15.20
C MET A 331 5.65 16.10 -15.56
N LEU A 332 6.60 15.57 -14.75
CA LEU A 332 7.25 14.28 -14.97
C LEU A 332 6.85 13.22 -13.94
N THR A 333 5.78 13.47 -13.18
CA THR A 333 5.44 12.65 -12.02
C THR A 333 4.22 11.77 -12.20
N SER A 334 3.56 11.83 -13.35
CA SER A 334 2.34 11.07 -13.62
C SER A 334 2.56 9.90 -14.57
N ALA A 335 1.83 8.80 -14.34
CA ALA A 335 1.81 7.65 -15.24
C ALA A 335 0.80 7.81 -16.41
N ASP A 336 -0.27 8.60 -16.21
CA ASP A 336 -1.39 8.74 -17.14
C ASP A 336 -1.97 10.19 -17.18
N GLY A 337 -1.22 11.15 -16.69
CA GLY A 337 -1.65 12.55 -16.56
C GLY A 337 -2.49 12.82 -15.30
N VAL A 338 -2.89 11.79 -14.55
CA VAL A 338 -3.75 11.87 -13.35
C VAL A 338 -3.05 11.28 -12.12
N HIS A 339 -2.49 10.08 -12.24
CA HIS A 339 -1.95 9.30 -11.12
C HIS A 339 -0.44 9.44 -11.04
N PRO A 340 0.10 9.82 -9.89
CA PRO A 340 1.54 9.86 -9.70
C PRO A 340 2.18 8.50 -9.93
N CYS A 341 3.30 8.46 -10.62
CA CYS A 341 4.21 7.31 -10.57
C CYS A 341 4.93 7.26 -9.21
N SER A 342 5.74 6.25 -8.96
CA SER A 342 6.46 6.13 -7.68
C SER A 342 7.35 7.33 -7.36
N TRP A 343 7.93 7.96 -8.37
CA TRP A 343 8.69 9.20 -8.19
C TRP A 343 7.81 10.37 -7.72
N GLY A 344 6.63 10.55 -8.32
CA GLY A 344 5.66 11.55 -7.89
C GLY A 344 5.14 11.29 -6.48
N TYR A 345 4.87 10.03 -6.13
CA TYR A 345 4.50 9.65 -4.77
C TYR A 345 5.60 9.91 -3.72
N LYS A 346 6.86 9.71 -4.09
CA LYS A 346 7.99 10.04 -3.20
C LYS A 346 8.07 11.54 -2.95
N ARG A 347 8.00 12.36 -4.02
CA ARG A 347 7.98 13.82 -3.92
C ARG A 347 6.83 14.31 -3.04
N TRP A 348 5.62 13.76 -3.27
CA TRP A 348 4.46 14.11 -2.46
C TRP A 348 4.68 13.79 -0.98
N ALA A 349 5.14 12.60 -0.67
CA ALA A 349 5.44 12.21 0.71
C ALA A 349 6.47 13.12 1.36
N ASP A 350 7.57 13.45 0.66
CA ASP A 350 8.60 14.37 1.16
C ASP A 350 8.05 15.76 1.44
N THR A 351 7.16 16.25 0.56
CA THR A 351 6.60 17.60 0.67
C THR A 351 5.63 17.75 1.85
N ILE A 352 4.77 16.74 2.10
CA ILE A 352 3.76 16.83 3.16
C ILE A 352 4.25 16.34 4.52
N GLN A 353 5.31 15.53 4.56
CA GLN A 353 5.83 14.92 5.79
C GLN A 353 6.14 15.95 6.90
N PRO A 354 6.82 17.09 6.65
CA PRO A 354 7.13 18.05 7.70
C PRO A 354 5.89 18.60 8.41
N SER A 355 4.87 19.01 7.63
CA SER A 355 3.61 19.55 8.18
C SER A 355 2.83 18.49 8.95
N ILE A 356 2.80 17.25 8.47
CA ILE A 356 2.15 16.14 9.18
C ILE A 356 2.82 15.92 10.53
N VAL A 357 4.15 15.82 10.57
CA VAL A 357 4.93 15.60 11.80
C VAL A 357 4.72 16.77 12.79
N GLU A 358 4.75 18.00 12.30
CA GLU A 358 4.51 19.20 13.13
C GLU A 358 3.12 19.16 13.79
N ILE A 359 2.08 18.84 13.02
CA ILE A 359 0.71 18.75 13.54
C ILE A 359 0.62 17.62 14.58
N LEU A 360 1.11 16.43 14.24
CA LEU A 360 1.03 15.25 15.11
C LEU A 360 1.82 15.40 16.41
N ALA A 361 2.93 16.15 16.38
CA ALA A 361 3.73 16.44 17.58
C ALA A 361 2.94 17.18 18.67
N LYS A 362 1.93 17.99 18.31
CA LYS A 362 1.02 18.68 19.25
C LYS A 362 0.19 17.68 20.10
N TYR A 363 0.07 16.44 19.63
CA TYR A 363 -0.68 15.35 20.27
C TYR A 363 0.25 14.26 20.84
N ASN A 364 1.57 14.52 20.95
CA ASN A 364 2.59 13.55 21.36
C ASN A 364 2.70 12.32 20.44
N ILE A 365 2.27 12.44 19.21
CA ILE A 365 2.41 11.41 18.16
C ILE A 365 3.72 11.70 17.41
N LYS A 366 4.76 10.87 17.69
CA LYS A 366 6.13 11.05 17.17
C LYS A 366 6.70 9.74 16.63
#